data_8fa3f975ce74e780a95cb5cfe3ec14e9
#
_entry.id   8fa3f975ce74e780a95cb5cfe3ec14e9
#
_cell.length_a   1.000
_cell.length_b   1.000
_cell.length_c   1.000
_cell.angle_alpha   90.00
_cell.angle_beta   90.00
_cell.angle_gamma   90.00
#
_symmetry.space_group_name_H-M   'P 1'
#
loop_
_entity.id
_entity.type
_entity.pdbx_description
1 polymer ?
#
loop_
_entity_poly.entity_id
_entity_poly.type
_entity_poly.pdbx_seq_one_letter_code
_entity_poly.pdbx_strand_id
1 'polypeptide(L)'
;VRIDTPAESTPEAVCDIIARIVEQFDEVHDGSPIGVTVPGVVQHGVVKTAANIHKSWINCEIEKLLEDRLQHDVVVVNDADAAGVAELAYGAAKGQDGLVIMTTLGTGIGTAVINRGVLVPNSELGHLEIDGVDAETVAASSIKTAEGLSYEEWALRLQRYYRYLED
;
A
#
# COMPACT_ATOMS: atom_id res chain seq x y z
N VAL A 1 3.42 18.06 4.74
CA VAL A 1 4.25 17.74 5.92
C VAL A 1 4.88 16.38 5.75
N ARG A 2 6.12 16.19 6.16
CA ARG A 2 6.83 14.91 6.21
C ARG A 2 7.57 14.79 7.53
N ILE A 3 7.38 13.68 8.22
CA ILE A 3 8.12 13.31 9.42
C ILE A 3 8.69 11.90 9.17
N ASP A 4 9.96 11.70 9.51
CA ASP A 4 10.61 10.41 9.31
C ASP A 4 10.03 9.37 10.26
N THR A 5 9.86 8.15 9.75
CA THR A 5 9.41 7.01 10.55
C THR A 5 10.48 6.69 11.60
N PRO A 6 10.10 6.45 12.87
CA PRO A 6 11.05 6.11 13.92
C PRO A 6 11.76 4.79 13.61
N ALA A 7 13.00 4.65 14.10
CA ALA A 7 13.80 3.44 13.90
C ALA A 7 13.09 2.17 14.42
N GLU A 8 12.42 2.27 15.58
CA GLU A 8 11.47 1.28 16.07
C GLU A 8 10.05 1.71 15.70
N SER A 9 9.62 1.35 14.49
CA SER A 9 8.32 1.70 13.93
C SER A 9 7.19 0.85 14.49
N THR A 10 7.02 0.82 15.83
CA THR A 10 5.87 0.15 16.45
C THR A 10 4.56 0.89 16.11
N PRO A 11 3.39 0.23 16.18
CA PRO A 11 2.11 0.89 15.95
C PRO A 11 1.94 2.16 16.77
N GLU A 12 2.27 2.14 18.05
CA GLU A 12 2.13 3.28 18.96
C GLU A 12 3.04 4.44 18.54
N ALA A 13 4.31 4.15 18.24
CA ALA A 13 5.26 5.17 17.81
C ALA A 13 4.84 5.83 16.48
N VAL A 14 4.27 5.05 15.57
CA VAL A 14 3.75 5.58 14.29
C VAL A 14 2.46 6.38 14.51
N CYS A 15 1.55 5.92 15.36
CA CYS A 15 0.34 6.68 15.72
C CYS A 15 0.69 8.05 16.32
N ASP A 16 1.72 8.15 17.16
CA ASP A 16 2.19 9.45 17.68
C ASP A 16 2.71 10.38 16.58
N ILE A 17 3.38 9.82 15.55
CA ILE A 17 3.81 10.62 14.38
C ILE A 17 2.60 11.08 13.57
N ILE A 18 1.63 10.18 13.34
CA ILE A 18 0.40 10.53 12.61
C ILE A 18 -0.34 11.65 13.33
N ALA A 19 -0.50 11.58 14.67
CA ALA A 19 -1.14 12.62 15.46
C ALA A 19 -0.42 13.98 15.26
N ARG A 20 0.90 14.01 15.34
CA ARG A 20 1.69 15.21 15.10
C ARG A 20 1.57 15.76 13.68
N ILE A 21 1.32 14.89 12.69
CA ILE A 21 1.04 15.32 11.32
C ILE A 21 -0.34 15.95 11.25
N VAL A 22 -1.37 15.30 11.82
CA VAL A 22 -2.76 15.80 11.82
C VAL A 22 -2.86 17.15 12.50
N GLU A 23 -2.18 17.37 13.63
CA GLU A 23 -2.14 18.64 14.34
C GLU A 23 -1.61 19.83 13.52
N GLN A 24 -1.00 19.59 12.35
CA GLN A 24 -0.47 20.65 11.48
C GLN A 24 -1.47 21.13 10.42
N PHE A 25 -2.65 20.55 10.38
CA PHE A 25 -3.69 20.90 9.41
C PHE A 25 -4.86 21.59 10.10
N ASP A 26 -4.96 22.90 9.94
CA ASP A 26 -6.05 23.73 10.51
C ASP A 26 -7.42 23.35 9.92
N GLU A 27 -7.45 22.68 8.76
CA GLU A 27 -8.67 22.20 8.10
C GLU A 27 -9.28 20.96 8.78
N VAL A 28 -8.52 20.24 9.59
CA VAL A 28 -9.01 19.11 10.37
C VAL A 28 -9.73 19.65 11.60
N HIS A 29 -11.02 19.42 11.66
CA HIS A 29 -11.90 19.87 12.75
C HIS A 29 -12.74 18.69 13.25
N ASP A 30 -13.40 18.86 14.37
CA ASP A 30 -14.22 17.82 15.01
C ASP A 30 -15.16 17.15 13.99
N GLY A 31 -15.08 15.83 13.92
CA GLY A 31 -15.86 15.00 12.99
C GLY A 31 -15.29 14.87 11.57
N SER A 32 -14.11 15.44 11.28
CA SER A 32 -13.42 15.16 10.01
C SER A 32 -12.94 13.71 9.98
N PRO A 33 -13.30 12.90 8.95
CA PRO A 33 -12.77 11.54 8.81
C PRO A 33 -11.30 11.59 8.38
N ILE A 34 -10.50 10.66 8.90
CA ILE A 34 -9.07 10.54 8.57
C ILE A 34 -8.80 9.21 7.88
N GLY A 35 -8.24 9.27 6.68
CA GLY A 35 -7.73 8.11 5.97
C GLY A 35 -6.24 7.90 6.25
N VAL A 36 -5.86 6.69 6.62
CA VAL A 36 -4.47 6.30 6.86
C VAL A 36 -4.13 5.11 5.99
N THR A 37 -2.94 5.10 5.40
CA THR A 37 -2.44 3.97 4.63
C THR A 37 -1.26 3.32 5.33
N VAL A 38 -1.21 1.98 5.24
CA VAL A 38 -0.11 1.18 5.80
C VAL A 38 0.40 0.18 4.77
N PRO A 39 1.70 -0.15 4.77
CA PRO A 39 2.29 -1.11 3.84
C PRO A 39 2.05 -2.55 4.33
N GLY A 40 0.82 -3.02 4.24
CA GLY A 40 0.43 -4.37 4.67
C GLY A 40 -1.04 -4.65 4.45
N VAL A 41 -1.41 -5.92 4.57
CA VAL A 41 -2.80 -6.38 4.48
C VAL A 41 -3.60 -5.85 5.66
N VAL A 42 -4.72 -5.18 5.39
CA VAL A 42 -5.65 -4.67 6.41
C VAL A 42 -7.01 -5.33 6.23
N GLN A 43 -7.53 -5.92 7.29
CA GLN A 43 -8.86 -6.54 7.30
C GLN A 43 -9.64 -6.05 8.53
N HIS A 44 -10.75 -5.36 8.29
CA HIS A 44 -11.62 -4.82 9.35
C HIS A 44 -10.83 -4.01 10.40
N GLY A 45 -9.97 -3.09 9.94
CA GLY A 45 -9.16 -2.23 10.80
C GLY A 45 -7.97 -2.90 11.48
N VAL A 46 -7.70 -4.19 11.17
CA VAL A 46 -6.61 -4.98 11.77
C VAL A 46 -5.54 -5.27 10.73
N VAL A 47 -4.29 -4.94 11.03
CA VAL A 47 -3.14 -5.29 10.18
C VAL A 47 -2.84 -6.79 10.29
N LYS A 48 -2.76 -7.49 9.17
CA LYS A 48 -2.52 -8.94 9.12
C LYS A 48 -1.09 -9.32 8.75
N THR A 49 -0.39 -8.47 8.00
CA THR A 49 0.98 -8.73 7.57
C THR A 49 1.92 -7.59 7.95
N ALA A 50 3.19 -7.90 8.11
CA ALA A 50 4.25 -6.94 8.44
C ALA A 50 5.55 -7.38 7.75
N ALA A 51 5.63 -7.23 6.42
CA ALA A 51 6.80 -7.59 5.64
C ALA A 51 7.96 -6.62 5.90
N ASN A 52 7.69 -5.33 5.75
CA ASN A 52 8.67 -4.24 5.77
C ASN A 52 8.52 -3.29 6.97
N ILE A 53 7.73 -3.67 7.97
CA ILE A 53 7.50 -2.90 9.21
C ILE A 53 7.71 -3.77 10.44
N HIS A 54 7.70 -3.16 11.62
CA HIS A 54 7.91 -3.87 12.88
C HIS A 54 6.87 -4.98 13.09
N LYS A 55 7.29 -6.15 13.62
CA LYS A 55 6.43 -7.33 13.76
C LYS A 55 5.23 -7.14 14.70
N SER A 56 5.28 -6.15 15.61
CA SER A 56 4.14 -5.82 16.48
C SER A 56 2.90 -5.31 15.73
N TRP A 57 3.03 -4.98 14.45
CA TRP A 57 1.89 -4.64 13.60
C TRP A 57 0.97 -5.82 13.31
N ILE A 58 1.49 -7.06 13.37
CA ILE A 58 0.68 -8.26 13.09
C ILE A 58 -0.41 -8.41 14.16
N ASN A 59 -1.67 -8.43 13.70
CA ASN A 59 -2.89 -8.44 14.51
C ASN A 59 -3.11 -7.18 15.36
N CYS A 60 -2.44 -6.06 15.05
CA CYS A 60 -2.73 -4.78 15.65
C CYS A 60 -4.09 -4.25 15.15
N GLU A 61 -4.99 -3.87 16.06
CA GLU A 61 -6.24 -3.15 15.78
C GLU A 61 -5.92 -1.67 15.53
N ILE A 62 -5.24 -1.41 14.40
CA ILE A 62 -4.64 -0.09 14.11
C ILE A 62 -5.70 1.01 13.95
N GLU A 63 -6.86 0.69 13.38
CA GLU A 63 -7.95 1.65 13.20
C GLU A 63 -8.42 2.16 14.54
N LYS A 64 -8.71 1.24 15.48
CA LYS A 64 -9.09 1.59 16.85
C LYS A 64 -7.99 2.37 17.60
N LEU A 65 -6.73 1.95 17.46
CA LEU A 65 -5.59 2.63 18.10
C LEU A 65 -5.47 4.09 17.61
N LEU A 66 -5.69 4.32 16.32
CA LEU A 66 -5.70 5.66 15.73
C LEU A 66 -6.92 6.48 16.15
N GLU A 67 -8.13 5.88 16.19
CA GLU A 67 -9.34 6.52 16.67
C GLU A 67 -9.18 6.98 18.12
N ASP A 68 -8.67 6.09 18.98
CA ASP A 68 -8.39 6.41 20.39
C ASP A 68 -7.34 7.55 20.53
N ARG A 69 -6.38 7.63 19.61
CA ARG A 69 -5.30 8.61 19.66
C ARG A 69 -5.68 9.95 19.06
N LEU A 70 -6.45 9.96 17.97
CA LEU A 70 -6.79 11.15 17.19
C LEU A 70 -8.15 11.75 17.60
N GLN A 71 -9.02 10.97 18.22
CA GLN A 71 -10.41 11.33 18.54
C GLN A 71 -11.23 11.71 17.29
N HIS A 72 -10.96 11.00 16.18
CA HIS A 72 -11.63 11.12 14.89
C HIS A 72 -12.03 9.74 14.39
N ASP A 73 -13.02 9.68 13.50
CA ASP A 73 -13.31 8.47 12.72
C ASP A 73 -12.12 8.19 11.79
N VAL A 74 -11.56 6.99 11.86
CA VAL A 74 -10.39 6.60 11.06
C VAL A 74 -10.73 5.42 10.17
N VAL A 75 -10.24 5.44 8.94
CA VAL A 75 -10.24 4.30 8.02
C VAL A 75 -8.80 3.98 7.66
N VAL A 76 -8.40 2.72 7.87
CA VAL A 76 -7.06 2.25 7.53
C VAL A 76 -7.12 1.25 6.39
N VAL A 77 -6.33 1.48 5.34
CA VAL A 77 -6.27 0.62 4.15
C VAL A 77 -4.81 0.35 3.76
N ASN A 78 -4.62 -0.67 2.93
CA ASN A 78 -3.34 -0.89 2.27
C ASN A 78 -2.99 0.30 1.35
N ASP A 79 -1.72 0.67 1.22
CA ASP A 79 -1.27 1.81 0.43
C ASP A 79 -1.48 1.63 -1.09
N ALA A 80 -1.30 0.41 -1.62
CA ALA A 80 -1.59 0.11 -3.03
C ALA A 80 -3.10 0.10 -3.30
N ASP A 81 -3.91 -0.40 -2.37
CA ASP A 81 -5.38 -0.35 -2.47
C ASP A 81 -5.88 1.10 -2.50
N ALA A 82 -5.34 1.97 -1.64
CA ALA A 82 -5.67 3.39 -1.63
C ALA A 82 -5.31 4.06 -2.96
N ALA A 83 -4.14 3.74 -3.53
CA ALA A 83 -3.73 4.23 -4.84
C ALA A 83 -4.68 3.72 -5.94
N GLY A 84 -5.12 2.46 -5.89
CA GLY A 84 -6.10 1.89 -6.81
C GLY A 84 -7.46 2.60 -6.76
N VAL A 85 -7.94 2.92 -5.55
CA VAL A 85 -9.17 3.71 -5.38
C VAL A 85 -9.02 5.11 -5.97
N ALA A 86 -7.87 5.74 -5.80
CA ALA A 86 -7.59 7.05 -6.38
C ALA A 86 -7.59 7.01 -7.92
N GLU A 87 -6.95 5.99 -8.52
CA GLU A 87 -6.95 5.77 -9.96
C GLU A 87 -8.35 5.49 -10.51
N LEU A 88 -9.18 4.77 -9.77
CA LEU A 88 -10.58 4.52 -10.13
C LEU A 88 -11.41 5.81 -10.12
N ALA A 89 -11.19 6.67 -9.14
CA ALA A 89 -11.97 7.90 -8.99
C ALA A 89 -11.50 9.02 -9.94
N TYR A 90 -10.19 9.18 -10.12
CA TYR A 90 -9.58 10.35 -10.74
C TYR A 90 -8.57 10.04 -11.85
N GLY A 91 -8.10 8.80 -11.98
CA GLY A 91 -7.00 8.41 -12.85
C GLY A 91 -7.40 7.52 -14.02
N ALA A 92 -6.45 6.69 -14.47
CA ALA A 92 -6.56 5.87 -15.67
C ALA A 92 -7.59 4.73 -15.55
N ALA A 93 -7.92 4.29 -14.34
CA ALA A 93 -8.92 3.24 -14.11
C ALA A 93 -10.37 3.77 -14.19
N LYS A 94 -10.56 5.08 -14.23
CA LYS A 94 -11.89 5.70 -14.26
C LYS A 94 -12.67 5.31 -15.52
N GLY A 95 -13.86 4.72 -15.32
CA GLY A 95 -14.76 4.34 -16.42
C GLY A 95 -14.28 3.14 -17.24
N GLN A 96 -13.24 2.42 -16.77
CA GLN A 96 -12.82 1.19 -17.41
C GLN A 96 -13.76 0.05 -17.00
N ASP A 97 -14.27 -0.67 -18.01
CA ASP A 97 -15.03 -1.89 -17.78
C ASP A 97 -14.11 -3.11 -17.65
N GLY A 98 -14.57 -4.12 -16.89
CA GLY A 98 -13.86 -5.39 -16.74
C GLY A 98 -12.91 -5.40 -15.56
N LEU A 99 -11.78 -6.09 -15.72
CA LEU A 99 -10.72 -6.22 -14.72
C LEU A 99 -9.61 -5.21 -14.99
N VAL A 100 -9.29 -4.40 -14.00
CA VAL A 100 -8.15 -3.49 -14.02
C VAL A 100 -7.18 -3.91 -12.93
N ILE A 101 -5.91 -4.08 -13.28
CA ILE A 101 -4.83 -4.31 -12.33
C ILE A 101 -3.91 -3.08 -12.36
N MET A 102 -3.78 -2.42 -11.24
CA MET A 102 -2.80 -1.35 -11.03
C MET A 102 -1.60 -1.91 -10.29
N THR A 103 -0.40 -1.52 -10.68
CA THR A 103 0.83 -1.88 -9.98
C THR A 103 1.58 -0.64 -9.52
N THR A 104 2.11 -0.66 -8.30
CA THR A 104 3.07 0.31 -7.80
C THR A 104 4.45 -0.31 -7.75
N LEU A 105 5.44 0.36 -8.34
CA LEU A 105 6.80 -0.16 -8.48
C LEU A 105 7.74 0.64 -7.58
N GLY A 106 7.99 0.12 -6.39
CA GLY A 106 8.79 0.76 -5.34
C GLY A 106 9.82 -0.18 -4.73
N THR A 107 9.84 -0.24 -3.40
CA THR A 107 10.65 -1.21 -2.62
C THR A 107 10.26 -2.64 -2.99
N GLY A 108 8.96 -2.90 -3.12
CA GLY A 108 8.37 -4.11 -3.66
C GLY A 108 7.47 -3.79 -4.86
N ILE A 109 6.54 -4.68 -5.16
CA ILE A 109 5.46 -4.50 -6.15
C ILE A 109 4.12 -4.52 -5.40
N GLY A 110 3.54 -3.34 -5.16
CA GLY A 110 2.17 -3.25 -4.67
C GLY A 110 1.17 -3.42 -5.81
N THR A 111 0.00 -3.96 -5.51
CA THR A 111 -1.04 -4.19 -6.50
C THR A 111 -2.42 -3.81 -5.97
N ALA A 112 -3.26 -3.26 -6.84
CA ALA A 112 -4.68 -3.12 -6.59
C ALA A 112 -5.45 -3.74 -7.76
N VAL A 113 -6.38 -4.63 -7.45
CA VAL A 113 -7.25 -5.29 -8.42
C VAL A 113 -8.64 -4.67 -8.33
N ILE A 114 -9.14 -4.20 -9.45
CA ILE A 114 -10.46 -3.57 -9.56
C ILE A 114 -11.29 -4.37 -10.56
N ASN A 115 -12.41 -4.91 -10.12
CA ASN A 115 -13.33 -5.65 -10.98
C ASN A 115 -14.61 -4.85 -11.17
N ARG A 116 -14.85 -4.38 -12.40
CA ARG A 116 -16.05 -3.60 -12.76
C ARG A 116 -16.31 -2.42 -11.82
N GLY A 117 -15.24 -1.66 -11.54
CA GLY A 117 -15.32 -0.49 -10.66
C GLY A 117 -15.35 -0.81 -9.16
N VAL A 118 -15.13 -2.05 -8.75
CA VAL A 118 -15.08 -2.45 -7.33
C VAL A 118 -13.70 -2.98 -7.00
N LEU A 119 -13.07 -2.39 -5.99
CA LEU A 119 -11.77 -2.87 -5.48
C LEU A 119 -11.92 -4.28 -4.89
N VAL A 120 -11.01 -5.17 -5.27
CA VAL A 120 -10.75 -6.45 -4.58
C VAL A 120 -9.62 -6.18 -3.60
N PRO A 121 -9.90 -6.00 -2.31
CA PRO A 121 -8.91 -5.50 -1.37
C PRO A 121 -7.81 -6.52 -1.07
N ASN A 122 -6.63 -5.99 -0.74
CA ASN A 122 -5.47 -6.77 -0.32
C ASN A 122 -5.00 -7.81 -1.37
N SER A 123 -4.92 -7.39 -2.61
CA SER A 123 -4.44 -8.24 -3.71
C SER A 123 -2.91 -8.17 -3.76
N GLU A 124 -2.23 -9.12 -3.17
CA GLU A 124 -0.76 -9.15 -3.05
C GLU A 124 -0.12 -9.87 -4.27
N LEU A 125 -0.47 -9.44 -5.50
CA LEU A 125 0.04 -10.08 -6.73
C LEU A 125 1.54 -9.85 -6.97
N GLY A 126 2.17 -8.90 -6.27
CA GLY A 126 3.63 -8.73 -6.26
C GLY A 126 4.37 -9.95 -5.72
N HIS A 127 3.73 -10.71 -4.84
CA HIS A 127 4.25 -11.95 -4.25
C HIS A 127 3.89 -13.22 -5.05
N LEU A 128 3.42 -13.10 -6.29
CA LEU A 128 3.25 -14.25 -7.15
C LEU A 128 4.59 -14.94 -7.39
N GLU A 129 4.58 -16.27 -7.26
CA GLU A 129 5.73 -17.10 -7.57
C GLU A 129 5.76 -17.38 -9.08
N ILE A 130 6.76 -16.86 -9.77
CA ILE A 130 7.00 -17.05 -11.20
C ILE A 130 8.28 -17.86 -11.36
N ASP A 131 8.17 -19.09 -11.88
CA ASP A 131 9.27 -20.05 -12.01
C ASP A 131 10.01 -20.33 -10.68
N GLY A 132 9.28 -20.41 -9.59
CA GLY A 132 9.85 -20.69 -8.27
C GLY A 132 10.49 -19.49 -7.60
N VAL A 133 10.24 -18.26 -8.09
CA VAL A 133 10.80 -17.02 -7.54
C VAL A 133 9.68 -16.01 -7.32
N ASP A 134 9.65 -15.38 -6.16
CA ASP A 134 8.75 -14.27 -5.85
C ASP A 134 9.00 -13.09 -6.80
N ALA A 135 7.96 -12.65 -7.50
CA ALA A 135 8.06 -11.68 -8.59
C ALA A 135 8.69 -10.34 -8.15
N GLU A 136 8.34 -9.83 -6.96
CA GLU A 136 8.90 -8.55 -6.50
C GLU A 136 10.41 -8.64 -6.25
N THR A 137 10.95 -9.81 -5.90
CA THR A 137 12.39 -10.00 -5.64
C THR A 137 13.24 -9.92 -6.91
N VAL A 138 12.61 -9.89 -8.09
CA VAL A 138 13.30 -9.79 -9.39
C VAL A 138 12.85 -8.59 -10.22
N ALA A 139 11.65 -8.06 -10.00
CA ALA A 139 11.06 -7.02 -10.86
C ALA A 139 10.73 -5.71 -10.14
N ALA A 140 10.85 -5.60 -8.81
CA ALA A 140 10.65 -4.34 -8.10
C ALA A 140 11.68 -3.27 -8.53
N SER A 141 11.33 -1.99 -8.36
CA SER A 141 12.22 -0.87 -8.68
C SER A 141 13.48 -0.85 -7.80
N SER A 142 13.38 -1.33 -6.56
CA SER A 142 14.53 -1.50 -5.66
C SER A 142 15.58 -2.46 -6.24
N ILE A 143 15.15 -3.52 -6.91
CA ILE A 143 16.03 -4.51 -7.55
C ILE A 143 16.74 -3.88 -8.75
N LYS A 144 16.01 -3.10 -9.59
CA LYS A 144 16.64 -2.33 -10.66
C LYS A 144 17.82 -1.50 -10.14
N THR A 145 17.61 -0.81 -9.01
CA THR A 145 18.63 0.06 -8.41
C THR A 145 19.78 -0.75 -7.82
N ALA A 146 19.48 -1.81 -7.07
CA ALA A 146 20.49 -2.64 -6.41
C ALA A 146 21.41 -3.38 -7.39
N GLU A 147 20.85 -3.83 -8.52
CA GLU A 147 21.61 -4.55 -9.57
C GLU A 147 22.17 -3.63 -10.66
N GLY A 148 21.87 -2.33 -10.61
CA GLY A 148 22.33 -1.35 -11.62
C GLY A 148 21.75 -1.57 -13.01
N LEU A 149 20.52 -2.12 -13.11
CA LEU A 149 19.90 -2.41 -14.39
C LEU A 149 19.54 -1.14 -15.15
N SER A 150 19.74 -1.17 -16.48
CA SER A 150 19.16 -0.19 -17.38
C SER A 150 17.61 -0.28 -17.35
N TYR A 151 16.92 0.74 -17.88
CA TYR A 151 15.46 0.68 -18.01
C TYR A 151 15.01 -0.41 -18.99
N GLU A 152 15.79 -0.69 -20.03
CA GLU A 152 15.52 -1.73 -21.01
C GLU A 152 15.60 -3.13 -20.37
N GLU A 153 16.63 -3.40 -19.59
CA GLU A 153 16.80 -4.68 -18.88
C GLU A 153 15.68 -4.88 -17.83
N TRP A 154 15.36 -3.83 -17.10
CA TRP A 154 14.27 -3.87 -16.11
C TRP A 154 12.90 -4.05 -16.78
N ALA A 155 12.66 -3.39 -17.91
CA ALA A 155 11.42 -3.55 -18.69
C ALA A 155 11.18 -5.00 -19.14
N LEU A 156 12.23 -5.75 -19.46
CA LEU A 156 12.10 -7.18 -19.80
C LEU A 156 11.62 -8.02 -18.61
N ARG A 157 12.09 -7.70 -17.40
CA ARG A 157 11.62 -8.37 -16.16
C ARG A 157 10.16 -8.04 -15.87
N LEU A 158 9.78 -6.75 -15.97
CA LEU A 158 8.39 -6.31 -15.83
C LEU A 158 7.49 -6.91 -16.90
N GLN A 159 7.94 -7.00 -18.15
CA GLN A 159 7.16 -7.62 -19.23
C GLN A 159 6.84 -9.09 -18.92
N ARG A 160 7.79 -9.84 -18.34
CA ARG A 160 7.53 -11.21 -17.92
C ARG A 160 6.47 -11.27 -16.83
N TYR A 161 6.57 -10.41 -15.82
CA TYR A 161 5.59 -10.31 -14.74
C TYR A 161 4.20 -9.96 -15.26
N TYR A 162 4.07 -8.95 -16.12
CA TYR A 162 2.78 -8.54 -16.67
C TYR A 162 2.14 -9.60 -17.56
N ARG A 163 2.93 -10.32 -18.36
CA ARG A 163 2.39 -11.45 -19.13
C ARG A 163 1.79 -12.53 -18.24
N TYR A 164 2.42 -12.78 -17.09
CA TYR A 164 1.90 -13.76 -16.13
C TYR A 164 0.60 -13.31 -15.45
N LEU A 165 0.37 -12.00 -15.37
CA LEU A 165 -0.90 -11.45 -14.89
C LEU A 165 -2.00 -11.43 -15.94
N GLU A 166 -1.64 -11.44 -17.23
CA GLU A 166 -2.58 -11.43 -18.37
C GLU A 166 -3.11 -12.84 -18.72
N ASP A 167 -2.36 -13.92 -18.42
CA ASP A 167 -2.71 -15.31 -18.70
C ASP A 167 -3.65 -15.90 -17.62
#